data_752f4e427c118a223bfa662b46a1b274
#
_entry.id   752f4e427c118a223bfa662b46a1b274
#
_cell.length_a   1.000
_cell.length_b   1.000
_cell.length_c   1.000
_cell.angle_alpha   90.00
_cell.angle_beta   90.00
_cell.angle_gamma   90.00
#
_symmetry.space_group_name_H-M   'P 1'
#
loop_
_entity.id
_entity.type
_entity.pdbx_description
1 polymer ?
#
loop_
_entity_poly.entity_id
_entity_poly.type
_entity_poly.pdbx_seq_one_letter_code
_entity_poly.pdbx_strand_id
1 'polypeptide(L)'
;PTTGDAAIYGTAVQNGIQLAIDEINEAGGINGYQIEFKFEDDQSDSEKSVNAYNTLKDWGMQMLVGTTTSTPCTAVVEETHADNMFQLTPSATAVESIQYDNAFRMCFSDPDQGKASADYISENNLAKKIAVIYNSSDTYSSGVYQKFAEQAKTLGLDIVAAEAFTADSKTDFSVQLQKAK
;
A
#
# COMPACT_ATOMS: atom_id res chain seq x y z
N PRO A 1 -4.41 8.71 -3.35
CA PRO A 1 -4.03 9.42 -4.59
C PRO A 1 -5.13 9.34 -5.64
N THR A 2 -5.57 10.50 -6.18
CA THR A 2 -6.46 10.57 -7.35
C THR A 2 -5.76 11.20 -8.55
N THR A 3 -4.51 11.62 -8.36
CA THR A 3 -3.59 12.05 -9.40
C THR A 3 -2.24 11.32 -9.27
N GLY A 4 -1.38 11.40 -10.28
CA GLY A 4 -0.10 10.70 -10.33
C GLY A 4 -0.20 9.21 -10.73
N ASP A 5 0.90 8.48 -10.56
CA ASP A 5 1.05 7.10 -11.06
C ASP A 5 0.11 6.08 -10.38
N ALA A 6 -0.28 6.33 -9.13
CA ALA A 6 -1.16 5.46 -8.36
C ALA A 6 -2.65 5.90 -8.40
N ALA A 7 -3.02 6.86 -9.27
CA ALA A 7 -4.36 7.42 -9.33
C ALA A 7 -5.48 6.39 -9.55
N ILE A 8 -5.20 5.34 -10.32
CA ILE A 8 -6.19 4.28 -10.59
C ILE A 8 -6.64 3.58 -9.30
N TYR A 9 -5.72 3.36 -8.35
CA TYR A 9 -6.02 2.73 -7.07
C TYR A 9 -6.79 3.68 -6.15
N GLY A 10 -6.32 4.91 -6.01
CA GLY A 10 -6.96 5.91 -5.14
C GLY A 10 -8.34 6.32 -5.63
N THR A 11 -8.55 6.43 -6.94
CA THR A 11 -9.88 6.69 -7.51
C THR A 11 -10.84 5.54 -7.24
N ALA A 12 -10.38 4.28 -7.37
CA ALA A 12 -11.22 3.12 -7.03
C ALA A 12 -11.60 3.10 -5.54
N VAL A 13 -10.65 3.42 -4.66
CA VAL A 13 -10.89 3.54 -3.21
C VAL A 13 -11.90 4.66 -2.92
N GLN A 14 -11.71 5.84 -3.49
CA GLN A 14 -12.63 6.97 -3.31
C GLN A 14 -14.06 6.61 -3.73
N ASN A 15 -14.21 5.99 -4.89
CA ASN A 15 -15.53 5.57 -5.39
C ASN A 15 -16.18 4.53 -4.48
N GLY A 16 -15.41 3.57 -3.98
CA GLY A 16 -15.91 2.55 -3.05
C GLY A 16 -16.35 3.14 -1.71
N ILE A 17 -15.58 4.08 -1.16
CA ILE A 17 -15.94 4.79 0.08
C ILE A 17 -17.21 5.61 -0.13
N GLN A 18 -17.30 6.37 -1.23
CA GLN A 18 -18.49 7.19 -1.53
C GLN A 18 -19.74 6.31 -1.63
N LEU A 19 -19.66 5.19 -2.38
CA LEU A 19 -20.78 4.26 -2.50
C LEU A 19 -21.23 3.72 -1.14
N ALA A 20 -20.30 3.30 -0.30
CA ALA A 20 -20.63 2.78 1.04
C ALA A 20 -21.28 3.86 1.92
N ILE A 21 -20.79 5.10 1.86
CA ILE A 21 -21.36 6.22 2.61
C ILE A 21 -22.77 6.54 2.12
N ASP A 22 -23.00 6.56 0.81
CA ASP A 22 -24.30 6.82 0.23
C ASP A 22 -25.33 5.76 0.70
N GLU A 23 -24.95 4.46 0.64
CA GLU A 23 -25.80 3.36 1.12
C GLU A 23 -26.11 3.47 2.63
N ILE A 24 -25.10 3.77 3.45
CA ILE A 24 -25.29 3.93 4.91
C ILE A 24 -26.21 5.11 5.19
N ASN A 25 -26.00 6.22 4.50
CA ASN A 25 -26.79 7.44 4.70
C ASN A 25 -28.23 7.28 4.22
N GLU A 26 -28.47 6.60 3.10
CA GLU A 26 -29.82 6.24 2.64
C GLU A 26 -30.57 5.33 3.63
N ALA A 27 -29.83 4.43 4.30
CA ALA A 27 -30.38 3.57 5.35
C ALA A 27 -30.66 4.31 6.68
N GLY A 28 -30.40 5.62 6.77
CA GLY A 28 -30.66 6.44 7.95
C GLY A 28 -29.41 6.77 8.77
N GLY A 29 -28.23 6.48 8.24
CA GLY A 29 -26.95 6.76 8.89
C GLY A 29 -26.61 5.76 10.01
N ILE A 30 -25.61 6.11 10.83
CA ILE A 30 -25.18 5.32 11.99
C ILE A 30 -25.84 5.91 13.25
N ASN A 31 -26.67 5.16 13.92
CA ASN A 31 -27.44 5.63 15.08
C ASN A 31 -28.24 6.92 14.81
N GLY A 32 -28.70 7.12 13.58
CA GLY A 32 -29.44 8.32 13.16
C GLY A 32 -28.56 9.50 12.73
N TYR A 33 -27.26 9.37 12.76
CA TYR A 33 -26.32 10.38 12.28
C TYR A 33 -25.86 10.06 10.86
N GLN A 34 -25.88 11.07 9.99
CA GLN A 34 -25.36 10.96 8.64
C GLN A 34 -23.82 11.02 8.66
N ILE A 35 -23.17 10.27 7.78
CA ILE A 35 -21.72 10.35 7.55
C ILE A 35 -21.46 11.53 6.63
N GLU A 36 -20.60 12.45 7.06
CA GLU A 36 -20.03 13.49 6.21
C GLU A 36 -18.66 13.05 5.71
N PHE A 37 -18.38 13.24 4.43
CA PHE A 37 -17.17 12.77 3.77
C PHE A 37 -16.39 13.91 3.14
N LYS A 38 -15.10 13.97 3.43
CA LYS A 38 -14.14 14.85 2.77
C LYS A 38 -12.95 14.06 2.29
N PHE A 39 -12.48 14.35 1.10
CA PHE A 39 -11.36 13.70 0.45
C PHE A 39 -10.23 14.70 0.15
N GLU A 40 -8.97 14.25 0.34
CA GLU A 40 -7.76 14.97 -0.03
C GLU A 40 -6.86 14.05 -0.88
N ASP A 41 -6.21 14.61 -1.91
CA ASP A 41 -5.31 13.87 -2.81
C ASP A 41 -3.86 13.95 -2.31
N ASP A 42 -3.29 12.82 -1.92
CA ASP A 42 -1.90 12.71 -1.45
C ASP A 42 -0.88 12.45 -2.57
N GLN A 43 -1.32 12.22 -3.80
CA GLN A 43 -0.51 11.89 -4.96
C GLN A 43 0.48 10.72 -4.75
N SER A 44 0.23 9.87 -3.75
CA SER A 44 1.13 8.80 -3.31
C SER A 44 2.51 9.31 -2.81
N ASP A 45 2.54 10.51 -2.26
CA ASP A 45 3.72 11.19 -1.72
C ASP A 45 3.60 11.33 -0.20
N SER A 46 4.66 11.02 0.56
CA SER A 46 4.62 11.01 2.03
C SER A 46 4.40 12.39 2.64
N GLU A 47 5.04 13.43 2.11
CA GLU A 47 4.90 14.79 2.63
C GLU A 47 3.49 15.32 2.35
N LYS A 48 2.98 15.10 1.13
CA LYS A 48 1.61 15.49 0.76
C LYS A 48 0.58 14.74 1.56
N SER A 49 0.79 13.47 1.88
CA SER A 49 -0.14 12.69 2.69
C SER A 49 -0.24 13.18 4.13
N VAL A 50 0.89 13.57 4.75
CA VAL A 50 0.86 14.21 6.07
C VAL A 50 0.16 15.58 6.03
N ASN A 51 0.38 16.38 4.98
CA ASN A 51 -0.32 17.65 4.79
C ASN A 51 -1.83 17.43 4.57
N ALA A 52 -2.22 16.44 3.78
CA ALA A 52 -3.61 16.05 3.55
C ALA A 52 -4.27 15.58 4.86
N TYR A 53 -3.59 14.76 5.66
CA TYR A 53 -4.04 14.36 6.98
C TYR A 53 -4.33 15.56 7.88
N ASN A 54 -3.38 16.50 7.99
CA ASN A 54 -3.56 17.70 8.80
C ASN A 54 -4.73 18.56 8.30
N THR A 55 -4.93 18.69 7.00
CA THR A 55 -6.07 19.39 6.40
C THR A 55 -7.41 18.74 6.79
N LEU A 56 -7.48 17.41 6.78
CA LEU A 56 -8.67 16.68 7.20
C LEU A 56 -8.90 16.78 8.72
N LYS A 57 -7.83 16.73 9.51
CA LYS A 57 -7.89 16.93 10.97
C LYS A 57 -8.43 18.31 11.33
N ASP A 58 -7.94 19.36 10.67
CA ASP A 58 -8.41 20.74 10.87
C ASP A 58 -9.88 20.93 10.46
N TRP A 59 -10.36 20.15 9.49
CA TRP A 59 -11.78 20.11 9.13
C TRP A 59 -12.65 19.46 10.20
N GLY A 60 -12.06 18.70 11.13
CA GLY A 60 -12.77 18.02 12.22
C GLY A 60 -13.03 16.53 11.97
N MET A 61 -12.23 15.89 11.14
CA MET A 61 -12.27 14.45 10.89
C MET A 61 -12.28 13.65 12.20
N GLN A 62 -13.13 12.62 12.27
CA GLN A 62 -13.25 11.72 13.44
C GLN A 62 -12.62 10.34 13.19
N MET A 63 -12.46 9.94 11.93
CA MET A 63 -11.76 8.74 11.53
C MET A 63 -11.16 8.94 10.14
N LEU A 64 -10.03 8.28 9.90
CA LEU A 64 -9.35 8.26 8.61
C LEU A 64 -9.57 6.92 7.90
N VAL A 65 -10.09 6.96 6.68
CA VAL A 65 -9.99 5.84 5.73
C VAL A 65 -8.95 6.18 4.68
N GLY A 66 -7.75 5.66 4.87
CA GLY A 66 -6.55 6.00 4.06
C GLY A 66 -5.26 5.66 4.84
N THR A 67 -4.08 5.86 4.26
CA THR A 67 -3.90 6.18 2.83
C THR A 67 -4.01 4.94 1.97
N THR A 68 -4.03 5.08 0.64
CA THR A 68 -4.19 3.93 -0.28
C THR A 68 -2.88 3.17 -0.48
N THR A 69 -1.75 3.86 -0.57
CA THR A 69 -0.43 3.27 -0.86
C THR A 69 0.45 3.19 0.38
N SER A 70 1.40 2.22 0.39
CA SER A 70 2.16 1.87 1.58
C SER A 70 3.11 2.98 2.05
N THR A 71 3.91 3.57 1.17
CA THR A 71 4.87 4.61 1.55
C THR A 71 4.22 5.83 2.22
N PRO A 72 3.14 6.42 1.69
CA PRO A 72 2.35 7.42 2.41
C PRO A 72 1.73 6.92 3.72
N CYS A 73 1.26 5.67 3.74
CA CYS A 73 0.61 5.12 4.94
C CYS A 73 1.57 5.03 6.12
N THR A 74 2.83 4.63 5.87
CA THR A 74 3.85 4.57 6.92
C THR A 74 4.21 5.96 7.48
N ALA A 75 4.05 7.02 6.71
CA ALA A 75 4.23 8.38 7.20
C ALA A 75 3.01 8.87 8.02
N VAL A 76 1.79 8.59 7.53
CA VAL A 76 0.56 9.07 8.18
C VAL A 76 0.23 8.31 9.46
N VAL A 77 0.61 7.02 9.55
CA VAL A 77 0.32 6.22 10.76
C VAL A 77 1.02 6.75 12.02
N GLU A 78 2.16 7.43 11.89
CA GLU A 78 2.82 8.13 12.98
C GLU A 78 1.96 9.29 13.51
N GLU A 79 1.39 10.08 12.61
CA GLU A 79 0.53 11.21 12.94
C GLU A 79 -0.79 10.75 13.58
N THR A 80 -1.43 9.73 12.99
CA THR A 80 -2.68 9.19 13.53
C THR A 80 -2.48 8.55 14.91
N HIS A 81 -1.32 7.92 15.15
CA HIS A 81 -0.97 7.40 16.47
C HIS A 81 -0.79 8.53 17.49
N ALA A 82 -0.04 9.58 17.15
CA ALA A 82 0.18 10.74 18.02
C ALA A 82 -1.14 11.42 18.42
N ASP A 83 -2.10 11.45 17.50
CA ASP A 83 -3.43 12.06 17.71
C ASP A 83 -4.47 11.09 18.30
N ASN A 84 -4.14 9.82 18.48
CA ASN A 84 -5.07 8.75 18.84
C ASN A 84 -6.28 8.69 17.87
N MET A 85 -6.01 8.90 16.57
CA MET A 85 -7.00 8.90 15.49
C MET A 85 -7.16 7.49 14.93
N PHE A 86 -8.39 6.99 14.86
CA PHE A 86 -8.66 5.71 14.17
C PHE A 86 -8.28 5.81 12.69
N GLN A 87 -7.47 4.83 12.22
CA GLN A 87 -7.06 4.72 10.82
C GLN A 87 -7.40 3.36 10.25
N LEU A 88 -8.03 3.33 9.08
CA LEU A 88 -8.27 2.12 8.30
C LEU A 88 -7.69 2.30 6.91
N THR A 89 -6.60 1.60 6.59
CA THR A 89 -6.08 1.61 5.22
C THR A 89 -6.80 0.56 4.37
N PRO A 90 -7.33 0.96 3.19
CA PRO A 90 -8.00 0.02 2.30
C PRO A 90 -7.04 -0.85 1.50
N SER A 91 -5.80 -0.38 1.26
CA SER A 91 -4.91 -1.00 0.28
C SER A 91 -3.42 -0.98 0.63
N ALA A 92 -2.97 -0.23 1.64
CA ALA A 92 -1.55 -0.23 2.03
C ALA A 92 -1.18 -1.57 2.69
N THR A 93 -0.27 -2.30 2.07
CA THR A 93 0.08 -3.69 2.41
C THR A 93 1.33 -3.82 3.28
N ALA A 94 2.13 -2.75 3.42
CA ALA A 94 3.31 -2.75 4.29
C ALA A 94 2.94 -3.07 5.74
N VAL A 95 3.81 -3.82 6.42
CA VAL A 95 3.59 -4.21 7.83
C VAL A 95 3.48 -2.98 8.72
N GLU A 96 4.31 -2.00 8.45
CA GLU A 96 4.40 -0.73 9.19
C GLU A 96 3.12 0.11 9.08
N SER A 97 2.28 -0.12 8.06
CA SER A 97 1.00 0.59 7.89
C SER A 97 0.02 0.39 9.05
N ILE A 98 0.20 -0.66 9.86
CA ILE A 98 -0.64 -1.01 11.01
C ILE A 98 0.21 -1.32 12.25
N GLN A 99 1.34 -0.64 12.43
CA GLN A 99 2.24 -0.90 13.55
C GLN A 99 1.70 -0.45 14.91
N TYR A 100 0.65 0.35 14.93
CA TYR A 100 0.01 0.87 16.13
C TYR A 100 -1.42 0.32 16.29
N ASP A 101 -1.93 0.33 17.51
CA ASP A 101 -3.21 -0.26 17.90
C ASP A 101 -4.45 0.53 17.44
N ASN A 102 -4.26 1.75 16.95
CA ASN A 102 -5.27 2.59 16.33
C ASN A 102 -5.38 2.42 14.80
N ALA A 103 -4.50 1.62 14.18
CA ALA A 103 -4.40 1.45 12.73
C ALA A 103 -4.78 0.02 12.30
N PHE A 104 -5.63 -0.06 11.29
CA PHE A 104 -6.17 -1.32 10.75
C PHE A 104 -6.04 -1.37 9.24
N ARG A 105 -6.10 -2.59 8.68
CA ARG A 105 -5.95 -2.85 7.25
C ARG A 105 -7.03 -3.80 6.74
N MET A 106 -7.54 -3.53 5.53
CA MET A 106 -8.50 -4.40 4.84
C MET A 106 -7.86 -5.41 3.89
N CYS A 107 -6.68 -5.10 3.36
CA CYS A 107 -5.99 -5.96 2.38
C CYS A 107 -5.02 -6.95 3.06
N PHE A 108 -4.43 -7.85 2.24
CA PHE A 108 -3.33 -8.72 2.64
C PHE A 108 -2.06 -7.91 2.94
N SER A 109 -1.02 -8.58 3.49
CA SER A 109 0.27 -7.96 3.77
C SER A 109 1.32 -8.23 2.69
N ASP A 110 2.37 -7.39 2.61
CA ASP A 110 3.53 -7.64 1.76
C ASP A 110 4.17 -9.01 2.05
N PRO A 111 4.37 -9.42 3.33
CA PRO A 111 4.83 -10.76 3.66
C PRO A 111 3.98 -11.87 3.04
N ASP A 112 2.66 -11.75 3.11
CA ASP A 112 1.76 -12.76 2.56
C ASP A 112 1.85 -12.82 1.03
N GLN A 113 1.92 -11.67 0.36
CA GLN A 113 2.06 -11.59 -1.09
C GLN A 113 3.40 -12.15 -1.58
N GLY A 114 4.51 -11.73 -0.96
CA GLY A 114 5.84 -12.20 -1.32
C GLY A 114 5.98 -13.72 -1.12
N LYS A 115 5.51 -14.23 0.02
CA LYS A 115 5.50 -15.64 0.34
C LYS A 115 4.65 -16.45 -0.65
N ALA A 116 3.40 -16.04 -0.86
CA ALA A 116 2.47 -16.73 -1.76
C ALA A 116 3.01 -16.80 -3.21
N SER A 117 3.70 -15.75 -3.65
CA SER A 117 4.33 -15.74 -4.98
C SER A 117 5.43 -16.79 -5.12
N ALA A 118 6.28 -16.96 -4.11
CA ALA A 118 7.33 -17.98 -4.11
C ALA A 118 6.73 -19.40 -3.99
N ASP A 119 5.74 -19.58 -3.11
CA ASP A 119 5.02 -20.85 -2.94
C ASP A 119 4.38 -21.28 -4.28
N TYR A 120 3.68 -20.36 -4.95
CA TYR A 120 3.02 -20.65 -6.23
C TYR A 120 4.02 -21.07 -7.33
N ILE A 121 5.17 -20.39 -7.43
CA ILE A 121 6.21 -20.75 -8.39
C ILE A 121 6.75 -22.17 -8.12
N SER A 122 6.98 -22.48 -6.85
CA SER A 122 7.52 -23.77 -6.42
C SER A 122 6.52 -24.91 -6.61
N GLU A 123 5.28 -24.75 -6.12
CA GLU A 123 4.22 -25.76 -6.17
C GLU A 123 3.84 -26.13 -7.61
N ASN A 124 3.82 -25.13 -8.50
CA ASN A 124 3.49 -25.33 -9.90
C ASN A 124 4.72 -25.64 -10.79
N ASN A 125 5.93 -25.74 -10.20
CA ASN A 125 7.18 -25.99 -10.91
C ASN A 125 7.42 -25.04 -12.09
N LEU A 126 7.08 -23.76 -11.93
CA LEU A 126 7.15 -22.77 -13.02
C LEU A 126 8.59 -22.40 -13.37
N ALA A 127 9.46 -22.29 -12.36
CA ALA A 127 10.86 -21.97 -12.53
C ALA A 127 11.70 -22.48 -11.35
N LYS A 128 12.98 -22.74 -11.59
CA LYS A 128 13.99 -22.99 -10.54
C LYS A 128 14.96 -21.82 -10.39
N LYS A 129 15.17 -21.06 -11.46
CA LYS A 129 16.01 -19.86 -11.50
C LYS A 129 15.13 -18.66 -11.76
N ILE A 130 15.27 -17.65 -10.94
CA ILE A 130 14.39 -16.47 -10.91
C ILE A 130 15.26 -15.22 -10.94
N ALA A 131 14.90 -14.26 -11.78
CA ALA A 131 15.42 -12.91 -11.70
C ALA A 131 14.30 -12.00 -11.17
N VAL A 132 14.66 -11.08 -10.27
CA VAL A 132 13.73 -10.11 -9.70
C VAL A 132 14.19 -8.72 -10.06
N ILE A 133 13.25 -7.87 -10.50
CA ILE A 133 13.44 -6.44 -10.66
C ILE A 133 12.43 -5.75 -9.73
N TYR A 134 12.92 -4.87 -8.85
CA TYR A 134 12.06 -4.23 -7.86
C TYR A 134 12.42 -2.75 -7.66
N ASN A 135 11.45 -1.96 -7.22
CA ASN A 135 11.64 -0.56 -6.87
C ASN A 135 12.14 -0.43 -5.43
N SER A 136 13.43 -0.08 -5.25
CA SER A 136 14.05 0.04 -3.92
C SER A 136 13.66 1.33 -3.18
N SER A 137 13.07 2.29 -3.86
CA SER A 137 12.55 3.53 -3.23
C SER A 137 11.07 3.45 -2.82
N ASP A 138 10.42 2.30 -3.02
CA ASP A 138 9.03 2.07 -2.67
C ASP A 138 8.92 0.99 -1.60
N THR A 139 8.25 1.32 -0.49
CA THR A 139 8.06 0.43 0.66
C THR A 139 7.34 -0.86 0.27
N TYR A 140 6.28 -0.76 -0.54
CA TYR A 140 5.53 -1.92 -1.04
C TYR A 140 6.43 -2.87 -1.84
N SER A 141 7.08 -2.36 -2.89
CA SER A 141 7.91 -3.18 -3.78
C SER A 141 9.07 -3.86 -3.04
N SER A 142 9.72 -3.13 -2.13
CA SER A 142 10.80 -3.66 -1.30
C SER A 142 10.32 -4.72 -0.32
N GLY A 143 9.16 -4.52 0.32
CA GLY A 143 8.56 -5.46 1.27
C GLY A 143 8.19 -6.78 0.62
N VAL A 144 7.53 -6.73 -0.53
CA VAL A 144 7.18 -7.93 -1.33
C VAL A 144 8.44 -8.69 -1.75
N TYR A 145 9.46 -7.98 -2.28
CA TYR A 145 10.72 -8.61 -2.68
C TYR A 145 11.42 -9.30 -1.51
N GLN A 146 11.55 -8.66 -0.37
CA GLN A 146 12.22 -9.22 0.81
C GLN A 146 11.57 -10.56 1.23
N LYS A 147 10.25 -10.58 1.31
CA LYS A 147 9.52 -11.78 1.73
C LYS A 147 9.49 -12.87 0.67
N PHE A 148 9.45 -12.49 -0.59
CA PHE A 148 9.67 -13.41 -1.70
C PHE A 148 11.04 -14.08 -1.59
N ALA A 149 12.11 -13.32 -1.37
CA ALA A 149 13.47 -13.84 -1.30
C ALA A 149 13.69 -14.79 -0.10
N GLU A 150 13.13 -14.44 1.07
CA GLU A 150 13.15 -15.31 2.25
C GLU A 150 12.47 -16.66 1.97
N GLN A 151 11.27 -16.63 1.38
CA GLN A 151 10.51 -17.85 1.06
C GLN A 151 11.15 -18.65 -0.08
N ALA A 152 11.63 -17.99 -1.12
CA ALA A 152 12.35 -18.62 -2.24
C ALA A 152 13.55 -19.43 -1.73
N LYS A 153 14.32 -18.87 -0.80
CA LYS A 153 15.44 -19.57 -0.15
C LYS A 153 14.97 -20.82 0.60
N THR A 154 13.85 -20.72 1.33
CA THR A 154 13.28 -21.85 2.07
C THR A 154 12.84 -22.99 1.15
N LEU A 155 12.33 -22.65 -0.02
CA LEU A 155 11.85 -23.59 -1.04
C LEU A 155 12.95 -24.12 -1.97
N GLY A 156 14.18 -23.63 -1.84
CA GLY A 156 15.30 -24.01 -2.73
C GLY A 156 15.19 -23.42 -4.14
N LEU A 157 14.46 -22.34 -4.32
CA LEU A 157 14.44 -21.55 -5.55
C LEU A 157 15.70 -20.68 -5.62
N ASP A 158 16.33 -20.61 -6.77
CA ASP A 158 17.57 -19.88 -6.99
C ASP A 158 17.28 -18.48 -7.56
N ILE A 159 17.50 -17.45 -6.76
CA ILE A 159 17.43 -16.06 -7.22
C ILE A 159 18.78 -15.69 -7.85
N VAL A 160 18.88 -15.84 -9.17
CA VAL A 160 20.11 -15.61 -9.94
C VAL A 160 20.44 -14.14 -10.14
N ALA A 161 19.46 -13.26 -10.08
CA ALA A 161 19.64 -11.81 -10.12
C ALA A 161 18.55 -11.11 -9.31
N ALA A 162 18.94 -10.06 -8.58
CA ALA A 162 18.01 -9.19 -7.86
C ALA A 162 18.43 -7.73 -8.14
N GLU A 163 17.74 -7.10 -9.06
CA GLU A 163 18.12 -5.79 -9.60
C GLU A 163 17.15 -4.70 -9.15
N ALA A 164 17.69 -3.71 -8.50
CA ALA A 164 16.92 -2.56 -8.03
C ALA A 164 16.82 -1.46 -9.09
N PHE A 165 15.73 -0.72 -9.05
CA PHE A 165 15.59 0.59 -9.66
C PHE A 165 14.96 1.57 -8.65
N THR A 166 14.89 2.84 -9.00
CA THR A 166 14.22 3.88 -8.20
C THR A 166 13.13 4.56 -9.01
N ALA A 167 12.26 5.32 -8.35
CA ALA A 167 11.19 6.06 -9.02
C ALA A 167 11.69 6.95 -10.16
N ASP A 168 12.92 7.48 -10.04
CA ASP A 168 13.53 8.36 -11.05
C ASP A 168 14.10 7.60 -12.27
N SER A 169 14.23 6.27 -12.19
CA SER A 169 14.85 5.41 -13.22
C SER A 169 13.92 4.31 -13.75
N LYS A 170 12.61 4.56 -13.75
CA LYS A 170 11.55 3.57 -14.08
C LYS A 170 11.21 3.45 -15.57
N THR A 171 11.97 4.06 -16.47
CA THR A 171 11.66 4.08 -17.91
C THR A 171 12.54 3.18 -18.76
N ASP A 172 13.74 2.81 -18.27
CA ASP A 172 14.66 1.92 -18.98
C ASP A 172 15.24 0.87 -18.04
N PHE A 173 14.95 -0.38 -18.30
CA PHE A 173 15.40 -1.55 -17.55
C PHE A 173 16.46 -2.37 -18.28
N SER A 174 17.08 -1.84 -19.33
CA SER A 174 18.04 -2.57 -20.17
C SER A 174 19.20 -3.14 -19.36
N VAL A 175 19.71 -2.39 -18.38
CA VAL A 175 20.81 -2.81 -17.49
C VAL A 175 20.38 -3.97 -16.59
N GLN A 176 19.20 -3.85 -15.95
CA GLN A 176 18.65 -4.88 -15.07
C GLN A 176 18.37 -6.16 -15.86
N LEU A 177 17.78 -6.04 -17.04
CA LEU A 177 17.49 -7.17 -17.93
C LEU A 177 18.76 -7.85 -18.45
N GLN A 178 19.83 -7.10 -18.71
CA GLN A 178 21.10 -7.68 -19.14
C GLN A 178 21.75 -8.54 -18.06
N LYS A 179 21.63 -8.14 -16.79
CA LYS A 179 22.15 -8.91 -15.65
C LYS A 179 21.28 -10.11 -15.29
N ALA A 180 20.00 -10.09 -15.67
CA ALA A 180 19.06 -11.19 -15.45
C ALA A 180 19.18 -12.31 -16.51
N LYS A 181 19.94 -12.12 -17.59
CA LYS A 181 20.21 -13.13 -18.62
C LYS A 181 21.34 -14.06 -18.24
#